data_e21a43c59e90b71ca25320edf929bca6
#
_entry.id   e21a43c59e90b71ca25320edf929bca6
#
_cell.length_a   1.000
_cell.length_b   1.000
_cell.length_c   1.000
_cell.angle_alpha   90.00
_cell.angle_beta   90.00
_cell.angle_gamma   90.00
#
_symmetry.space_group_name_H-M   'P 1'
#
loop_
_entity.id
_entity.type
_entity.pdbx_description
1 polymer ?
#
loop_
_entity_poly.entity_id
_entity_poly.type
_entity_poly.pdbx_seq_one_letter_code
_entity_poly.pdbx_strand_id
1 'polypeptide(L)'
;MGNPLRELMAKGLQPGDTFCFSRRFSQNETEAFGDLTRDYNPVHYDSRWTRSKGFDDLICHGLLVGGMICEFGGQVGWLATGMSFRFLHPVYFKDTIECKITLTRLEPNGRAEAKAEFTNQDGRRVALAAMTGRLPMDDGKGLLNQMVQESDPSNKLADQSEYRINQDAPVSWES
;
A
#
# COMPACT_ATOMS: atom_id res chain seq x y z
N MET A 1 -11.50 3.88 19.03
CA MET A 1 -12.11 3.21 17.87
C MET A 1 -11.03 2.36 17.25
N GLY A 2 -11.35 1.13 16.86
CA GLY A 2 -10.36 0.23 16.26
C GLY A 2 -10.03 0.61 14.81
N ASN A 3 -8.96 0.05 14.26
CA ASN A 3 -8.62 0.24 12.84
C ASN A 3 -9.66 -0.46 11.95
N PRO A 4 -10.34 0.26 11.04
CA PRO A 4 -11.46 -0.28 10.26
C PRO A 4 -11.05 -1.43 9.33
N LEU A 5 -9.81 -1.46 8.83
CA LEU A 5 -9.31 -2.58 8.02
C LEU A 5 -9.17 -3.85 8.84
N ARG A 6 -8.69 -3.74 10.09
CA ARG A 6 -8.52 -4.87 10.98
C ARG A 6 -9.86 -5.42 11.45
N GLU A 7 -10.82 -4.55 11.73
CA GLU A 7 -12.20 -4.95 12.03
C GLU A 7 -12.87 -5.65 10.84
N LEU A 8 -12.65 -5.14 9.63
CA LEU A 8 -13.17 -5.75 8.42
C LEU A 8 -12.55 -7.13 8.17
N MET A 9 -11.25 -7.30 8.41
CA MET A 9 -10.60 -8.61 8.31
C MET A 9 -11.24 -9.63 9.26
N ALA A 10 -11.60 -9.22 10.46
CA ALA A 10 -12.31 -10.08 11.41
C ALA A 10 -13.70 -10.53 10.90
N LYS A 11 -14.41 -9.62 10.18
CA LYS A 11 -15.71 -9.92 9.54
C LYS A 11 -15.58 -10.80 8.28
N GLY A 12 -14.44 -10.77 7.63
CA GLY A 12 -14.11 -11.51 6.40
C GLY A 12 -14.05 -10.60 5.17
N LEU A 13 -12.98 -10.78 4.40
CA LEU A 13 -12.77 -10.13 3.11
C LEU A 13 -13.34 -10.97 1.98
N GLN A 14 -13.68 -10.31 0.87
CA GLN A 14 -14.19 -10.96 -0.33
C GLN A 14 -13.48 -10.45 -1.58
N PRO A 15 -13.32 -11.26 -2.63
CA PRO A 15 -12.91 -10.75 -3.94
C PRO A 15 -13.82 -9.62 -4.40
N GLY A 16 -13.22 -8.52 -4.88
CA GLY A 16 -13.90 -7.27 -5.22
C GLY A 16 -13.79 -6.18 -4.16
N ASP A 17 -13.48 -6.51 -2.90
CA ASP A 17 -13.25 -5.51 -1.87
C ASP A 17 -12.12 -4.56 -2.27
N THR A 18 -12.36 -3.26 -2.13
CA THR A 18 -11.38 -2.21 -2.44
C THR A 18 -11.07 -1.36 -1.22
N PHE A 19 -9.80 -0.96 -1.12
CA PHE A 19 -9.25 -0.17 -0.04
C PHE A 19 -8.46 0.99 -0.61
N CYS A 20 -8.78 2.21 -0.20
CA CYS A 20 -8.09 3.41 -0.67
C CYS A 20 -7.58 4.22 0.51
N PHE A 21 -6.35 4.67 0.42
CA PHE A 21 -5.74 5.61 1.36
C PHE A 21 -4.67 6.44 0.65
N SER A 22 -4.32 7.57 1.22
CA SER A 22 -3.40 8.52 0.59
C SER A 22 -2.23 8.85 1.49
N ARG A 23 -1.06 9.05 0.88
CA ARG A 23 0.15 9.55 1.55
C ARG A 23 0.84 10.61 0.71
N ARG A 24 1.56 11.48 1.41
CA ARG A 24 2.54 12.39 0.86
C ARG A 24 3.89 12.03 1.45
N PHE A 25 4.91 11.92 0.59
CA PHE A 25 6.26 11.58 1.01
C PHE A 25 7.12 12.83 1.10
N SER A 26 7.84 12.97 2.20
CA SER A 26 8.81 14.04 2.42
C SER A 26 10.21 13.65 1.94
N GLN A 27 11.07 14.65 1.80
CA GLN A 27 12.49 14.41 1.53
C GLN A 27 13.13 13.57 2.64
N ASN A 28 12.81 13.85 3.92
CA ASN A 28 13.35 13.11 5.05
C ASN A 28 13.00 11.62 5.01
N GLU A 29 11.78 11.27 4.59
CA GLU A 29 11.39 9.86 4.42
C GLU A 29 12.16 9.20 3.27
N THR A 30 12.42 9.92 2.18
CA THR A 30 13.25 9.45 1.07
C THR A 30 14.69 9.22 1.53
N GLU A 31 15.28 10.14 2.29
CA GLU A 31 16.63 10.00 2.84
C GLU A 31 16.70 8.80 3.80
N ALA A 32 15.75 8.69 4.73
CA ALA A 32 15.69 7.55 5.66
C ALA A 32 15.54 6.20 4.95
N PHE A 33 14.73 6.15 3.88
CA PHE A 33 14.57 4.96 3.06
C PHE A 33 15.86 4.62 2.28
N GLY A 34 16.53 5.64 1.74
CA GLY A 34 17.82 5.49 1.08
C GLY A 34 18.89 4.94 2.02
N ASP A 35 18.97 5.47 3.24
CA ASP A 35 19.91 4.99 4.27
C ASP A 35 19.63 3.52 4.64
N LEU A 36 18.35 3.17 4.80
CA LEU A 36 17.94 1.81 5.16
C LEU A 36 18.25 0.81 4.04
N THR A 37 17.95 1.18 2.80
CA THR A 37 18.11 0.32 1.62
C THR A 37 19.48 0.43 0.97
N ARG A 38 20.25 1.46 1.31
CA ARG A 38 21.51 1.87 0.66
C ARG A 38 21.34 2.24 -0.81
N ASP A 39 20.14 2.72 -1.16
CA ASP A 39 19.84 3.21 -2.51
C ASP A 39 20.13 4.72 -2.59
N TYR A 40 21.37 5.04 -2.95
CA TYR A 40 21.84 6.40 -3.16
C TYR A 40 21.85 6.80 -4.65
N ASN A 41 20.92 6.29 -5.43
CA ASN A 41 20.79 6.71 -6.83
C ASN A 41 20.61 8.24 -6.89
N PRO A 42 21.45 8.96 -7.66
CA PRO A 42 21.40 10.43 -7.72
C PRO A 42 20.07 11.05 -8.10
N VAL A 43 19.15 10.30 -8.69
CA VAL A 43 17.79 10.80 -9.01
C VAL A 43 17.00 11.22 -7.76
N HIS A 44 17.39 10.72 -6.58
CA HIS A 44 16.75 11.02 -5.31
C HIS A 44 17.44 12.15 -4.54
N TYR A 45 18.66 12.55 -4.94
CA TYR A 45 19.53 13.42 -4.13
C TYR A 45 20.14 14.59 -4.89
N ASP A 46 20.28 14.55 -6.23
CA ASP A 46 20.96 15.57 -7.02
C ASP A 46 20.06 16.07 -8.18
N SER A 47 19.58 17.31 -8.05
CA SER A 47 18.74 17.94 -9.06
C SER A 47 19.40 18.17 -10.42
N ARG A 48 20.75 18.21 -10.48
CA ARG A 48 21.48 18.26 -11.75
C ARG A 48 21.33 16.96 -12.50
N TRP A 49 21.38 15.83 -11.74
CA TRP A 49 21.21 14.49 -12.30
C TRP A 49 19.78 14.29 -12.81
N THR A 50 18.77 14.66 -12.01
CA THR A 50 17.35 14.50 -12.41
C THR A 50 17.03 15.31 -13.67
N ARG A 51 17.50 16.54 -13.76
CA ARG A 51 17.35 17.38 -14.98
C ARG A 51 18.00 16.75 -16.20
N SER A 52 19.19 16.12 -16.05
CA SER A 52 19.86 15.42 -17.17
C SER A 52 19.07 14.20 -17.66
N LYS A 53 18.14 13.68 -16.86
CA LYS A 53 17.23 12.57 -17.21
C LYS A 53 15.84 13.05 -17.65
N GLY A 54 15.61 14.35 -17.72
CA GLY A 54 14.33 14.94 -18.14
C GLY A 54 13.28 14.96 -17.04
N PHE A 55 13.66 14.84 -15.77
CA PHE A 55 12.76 15.02 -14.63
C PHE A 55 12.76 16.49 -14.17
N ASP A 56 11.62 16.95 -13.67
CA ASP A 56 11.46 18.33 -13.22
C ASP A 56 12.15 18.60 -11.89
N ASP A 57 12.22 17.63 -11.00
CA ASP A 57 12.82 17.73 -9.66
C ASP A 57 13.31 16.36 -9.15
N LEU A 58 13.78 16.31 -7.89
CA LEU A 58 14.09 15.06 -7.19
C LEU A 58 12.84 14.19 -7.08
N ILE A 59 13.00 12.89 -7.24
CA ILE A 59 11.91 11.92 -7.20
C ILE A 59 12.01 11.02 -5.96
N CYS A 60 10.88 10.58 -5.46
CA CYS A 60 10.80 9.57 -4.41
C CYS A 60 11.33 8.21 -4.89
N HIS A 61 11.87 7.40 -3.98
CA HIS A 61 12.18 6.01 -4.29
C HIS A 61 10.90 5.26 -4.69
N GLY A 62 10.94 4.55 -5.80
CA GLY A 62 9.77 3.79 -6.27
C GLY A 62 9.26 2.79 -5.25
N LEU A 63 10.16 2.08 -4.56
CA LEU A 63 9.80 1.11 -3.53
C LEU A 63 9.32 1.77 -2.22
N LEU A 64 9.71 3.01 -1.91
CA LEU A 64 9.12 3.77 -0.81
C LEU A 64 7.62 4.03 -1.09
N VAL A 65 7.32 4.49 -2.29
CA VAL A 65 5.92 4.70 -2.74
C VAL A 65 5.18 3.36 -2.80
N GLY A 66 5.77 2.36 -3.43
CA GLY A 66 5.21 1.00 -3.50
C GLY A 66 4.97 0.38 -2.13
N GLY A 67 5.77 0.76 -1.13
CA GLY A 67 5.64 0.34 0.27
C GLY A 67 4.30 0.70 0.93
N MET A 68 3.48 1.58 0.34
CA MET A 68 2.11 1.82 0.80
C MET A 68 1.30 0.53 0.92
N ILE A 69 1.51 -0.45 0.05
CA ILE A 69 0.81 -1.74 0.15
C ILE A 69 1.11 -2.50 1.44
N CYS A 70 2.27 -2.24 2.07
CA CYS A 70 2.63 -2.85 3.35
C CYS A 70 1.73 -2.37 4.49
N GLU A 71 1.23 -1.13 4.41
CA GLU A 71 0.27 -0.60 5.37
C GLU A 71 -1.03 -1.44 5.36
N PHE A 72 -1.61 -1.66 4.18
CA PHE A 72 -2.75 -2.57 4.04
C PHE A 72 -2.42 -3.97 4.55
N GLY A 73 -1.31 -4.55 4.07
CA GLY A 73 -0.90 -5.90 4.44
C GLY A 73 -0.75 -6.09 5.96
N GLY A 74 -0.17 -5.10 6.63
CA GLY A 74 0.00 -5.10 8.09
C GLY A 74 -1.33 -5.03 8.84
N GLN A 75 -2.31 -4.28 8.34
CA GLN A 75 -3.61 -4.17 8.98
C GLN A 75 -4.44 -5.46 8.84
N VAL A 76 -4.39 -6.13 7.70
CA VAL A 76 -5.16 -7.36 7.45
C VAL A 76 -4.40 -8.66 7.77
N GLY A 77 -3.16 -8.55 8.24
CA GLY A 77 -2.32 -9.73 8.52
C GLY A 77 -1.89 -10.48 7.27
N TRP A 78 -1.73 -9.79 6.13
CA TRP A 78 -1.29 -10.40 4.87
C TRP A 78 0.14 -10.89 4.95
N LEU A 79 0.35 -12.19 4.81
CA LEU A 79 1.68 -12.76 4.63
C LEU A 79 2.01 -12.85 3.14
N ALA A 80 2.77 -11.87 2.65
CA ALA A 80 3.13 -11.79 1.24
C ALA A 80 4.04 -12.95 0.82
N THR A 81 3.76 -13.56 -0.34
CA THR A 81 4.58 -14.57 -0.99
C THR A 81 5.16 -14.09 -2.33
N GLY A 82 4.63 -13.00 -2.86
CA GLY A 82 5.14 -12.37 -4.07
C GLY A 82 4.58 -10.96 -4.24
N MET A 83 5.39 -10.08 -4.81
CA MET A 83 5.02 -8.74 -5.19
C MET A 83 5.70 -8.38 -6.51
N SER A 84 4.98 -7.72 -7.41
CA SER A 84 5.53 -7.14 -8.62
C SER A 84 5.10 -5.69 -8.74
N PHE A 85 6.00 -4.83 -9.22
CA PHE A 85 5.76 -3.41 -9.40
C PHE A 85 6.07 -3.00 -10.85
N ARG A 86 5.27 -2.07 -11.35
CA ARG A 86 5.53 -1.32 -12.59
C ARG A 86 5.47 0.16 -12.26
N PHE A 87 6.60 0.83 -12.31
CA PHE A 87 6.70 2.28 -12.14
C PHE A 87 6.47 2.93 -13.51
N LEU A 88 5.43 3.75 -13.61
CA LEU A 88 4.98 4.34 -14.87
C LEU A 88 5.44 5.79 -15.00
N HIS A 89 5.43 6.53 -13.90
CA HIS A 89 5.80 7.94 -13.84
C HIS A 89 6.52 8.28 -12.54
N PRO A 90 7.39 9.31 -12.53
CA PRO A 90 8.04 9.77 -11.32
C PRO A 90 7.01 10.29 -10.31
N VAL A 91 7.34 10.14 -9.03
CA VAL A 91 6.62 10.73 -7.90
C VAL A 91 7.54 11.77 -7.26
N TYR A 92 7.08 13.00 -7.17
CA TYR A 92 7.81 14.10 -6.57
C TYR A 92 7.44 14.29 -5.09
N PHE A 93 8.32 14.92 -4.29
CA PHE A 93 8.12 15.07 -2.83
C PHE A 93 6.84 15.82 -2.42
N LYS A 94 6.22 16.56 -3.31
CA LYS A 94 4.98 17.29 -3.02
C LYS A 94 3.72 16.54 -3.46
N ASP A 95 3.89 15.44 -4.17
CA ASP A 95 2.77 14.67 -4.67
C ASP A 95 2.01 14.00 -3.51
N THR A 96 0.70 14.00 -3.64
CA THR A 96 -0.18 13.18 -2.82
C THR A 96 -0.54 11.93 -3.61
N ILE A 97 -0.14 10.78 -3.10
CA ILE A 97 -0.39 9.50 -3.78
C ILE A 97 -1.54 8.80 -3.10
N GLU A 98 -2.57 8.51 -3.87
CA GLU A 98 -3.62 7.57 -3.48
C GLU A 98 -3.21 6.16 -3.91
N CYS A 99 -3.28 5.22 -2.97
CA CYS A 99 -3.13 3.79 -3.24
C CYS A 99 -4.51 3.14 -3.15
N LYS A 100 -4.99 2.59 -4.27
CA LYS A 100 -6.20 1.77 -4.34
C LYS A 100 -5.82 0.31 -4.47
N ILE A 101 -6.18 -0.50 -3.49
CA ILE A 101 -5.93 -1.94 -3.48
C ILE A 101 -7.27 -2.66 -3.71
N THR A 102 -7.27 -3.65 -4.59
CA THR A 102 -8.43 -4.52 -4.85
C THR A 102 -8.03 -5.97 -4.61
N LEU A 103 -8.77 -6.65 -3.74
CA LEU A 103 -8.65 -8.09 -3.57
C LEU A 103 -9.27 -8.78 -4.79
N THR A 104 -8.46 -9.49 -5.57
CA THR A 104 -8.90 -10.10 -6.82
C THR A 104 -9.25 -11.59 -6.68
N ARG A 105 -8.65 -12.25 -5.68
CA ARG A 105 -8.88 -13.67 -5.40
C ARG A 105 -8.70 -13.96 -3.92
N LEU A 106 -9.52 -14.84 -3.38
CA LEU A 106 -9.39 -15.42 -2.06
C LEU A 106 -9.86 -16.86 -2.09
N GLU A 107 -8.98 -17.78 -1.74
CA GLU A 107 -9.26 -19.21 -1.65
C GLU A 107 -9.64 -19.62 -0.21
N PRO A 108 -10.36 -20.73 -0.03
CA PRO A 108 -10.72 -21.23 1.32
C PRO A 108 -9.54 -21.51 2.23
N ASN A 109 -8.36 -21.77 1.67
CA ASN A 109 -7.12 -22.01 2.41
C ASN A 109 -6.34 -20.73 2.76
N GLY A 110 -6.94 -19.54 2.52
CA GLY A 110 -6.37 -18.23 2.77
C GLY A 110 -5.42 -17.72 1.68
N ARG A 111 -5.14 -18.48 0.61
CA ARG A 111 -4.39 -17.94 -0.52
C ARG A 111 -5.17 -16.78 -1.14
N ALA A 112 -4.47 -15.68 -1.37
CA ALA A 112 -5.08 -14.46 -1.85
C ALA A 112 -4.20 -13.75 -2.89
N GLU A 113 -4.88 -13.05 -3.80
CA GLU A 113 -4.26 -12.18 -4.80
C GLU A 113 -4.91 -10.80 -4.72
N ALA A 114 -4.12 -9.76 -4.90
CA ALA A 114 -4.60 -8.39 -4.97
C ALA A 114 -3.81 -7.59 -6.00
N LYS A 115 -4.42 -6.51 -6.48
CA LYS A 115 -3.79 -5.52 -7.35
C LYS A 115 -3.84 -4.16 -6.66
N ALA A 116 -2.82 -3.35 -6.88
CA ALA A 116 -2.79 -1.98 -6.41
C ALA A 116 -2.53 -1.03 -7.57
N GLU A 117 -3.25 0.09 -7.54
CA GLU A 117 -3.05 1.22 -8.43
C GLU A 117 -2.67 2.44 -7.59
N PHE A 118 -1.64 3.16 -8.02
CA PHE A 118 -1.16 4.37 -7.37
C PHE A 118 -1.39 5.54 -8.31
N THR A 119 -2.12 6.54 -7.85
CA THR A 119 -2.43 7.75 -8.61
C THR A 119 -2.00 8.99 -7.84
N ASN A 120 -1.50 9.99 -8.56
CA ASN A 120 -1.20 11.28 -7.93
C ASN A 120 -2.47 12.17 -7.86
N GLN A 121 -2.33 13.36 -7.29
CA GLN A 121 -3.41 14.35 -7.12
C GLN A 121 -4.08 14.78 -8.45
N ASP A 122 -3.42 14.60 -9.58
CA ASP A 122 -3.92 14.95 -10.92
C ASP A 122 -4.63 13.76 -11.59
N GLY A 123 -4.80 12.64 -10.87
CA GLY A 123 -5.41 11.41 -11.39
C GLY A 123 -4.47 10.61 -12.32
N ARG A 124 -3.17 10.97 -12.39
CA ARG A 124 -2.20 10.25 -13.19
C ARG A 124 -1.73 8.99 -12.48
N ARG A 125 -1.84 7.84 -13.14
CA ARG A 125 -1.28 6.59 -12.61
C ARG A 125 0.25 6.65 -12.60
N VAL A 126 0.84 6.54 -11.42
CA VAL A 126 2.29 6.60 -11.22
C VAL A 126 2.91 5.22 -11.05
N ALA A 127 2.17 4.27 -10.49
CA ALA A 127 2.62 2.88 -10.37
C ALA A 127 1.44 1.90 -10.37
N LEU A 128 1.75 0.64 -10.67
CA LEU A 128 0.88 -0.52 -10.53
C LEU A 128 1.61 -1.59 -9.75
N ALA A 129 0.87 -2.37 -8.95
CA ALA A 129 1.42 -3.56 -8.31
C ALA A 129 0.44 -4.74 -8.37
N ALA A 130 1.00 -5.95 -8.34
CA ALA A 130 0.27 -7.17 -8.08
C ALA A 130 0.90 -7.89 -6.90
N MET A 131 0.06 -8.46 -6.04
CA MET A 131 0.46 -9.13 -4.82
C MET A 131 -0.15 -10.52 -4.76
N THR A 132 0.64 -11.47 -4.26
CA THR A 132 0.19 -12.79 -3.88
C THR A 132 0.57 -13.05 -2.43
N GLY A 133 -0.22 -13.82 -1.71
CA GLY A 133 0.07 -14.10 -0.32
C GLY A 133 -0.98 -14.96 0.35
N ARG A 134 -0.99 -14.89 1.67
CA ARG A 134 -1.98 -15.55 2.52
C ARG A 134 -2.59 -14.55 3.50
N LEU A 135 -3.89 -14.58 3.60
CA LEU A 135 -4.65 -13.94 4.67
C LEU A 135 -4.82 -14.91 5.85
N PRO A 136 -4.89 -14.41 7.08
CA PRO A 136 -5.16 -15.24 8.23
C PRO A 136 -6.54 -15.92 8.12
N MET A 137 -6.60 -17.17 8.48
CA MET A 137 -7.82 -17.98 8.53
C MET A 137 -8.02 -18.47 9.97
N ASP A 138 -9.23 -18.91 10.28
CA ASP A 138 -9.60 -19.56 11.54
C ASP A 138 -8.98 -18.91 12.80
N ASP A 139 -8.04 -19.59 13.45
CA ASP A 139 -7.37 -19.11 14.68
C ASP A 139 -6.68 -17.76 14.47
N GLY A 140 -6.10 -17.52 13.28
CA GLY A 140 -5.44 -16.24 12.94
C GLY A 140 -6.43 -15.07 12.91
N LYS A 141 -7.64 -15.28 12.41
CA LYS A 141 -8.71 -14.27 12.46
C LYS A 141 -9.16 -14.03 13.90
N GLY A 142 -9.30 -15.10 14.69
CA GLY A 142 -9.65 -15.02 16.10
C GLY A 142 -8.64 -14.18 16.88
N LEU A 143 -7.35 -14.41 16.65
CA LEU A 143 -6.27 -13.66 17.30
C LEU A 143 -6.25 -12.19 16.89
N LEU A 144 -6.42 -11.87 15.60
CA LEU A 144 -6.54 -10.48 15.14
C LEU A 144 -7.72 -9.76 15.80
N ASN A 145 -8.87 -10.43 15.93
CA ASN A 145 -10.03 -9.87 16.60
C ASN A 145 -9.75 -9.61 18.10
N GLN A 146 -9.08 -10.53 18.78
CA GLN A 146 -8.64 -10.33 20.15
C GLN A 146 -7.70 -9.12 20.28
N MET A 147 -6.71 -8.96 19.38
CA MET A 147 -5.80 -7.81 19.36
C MET A 147 -6.57 -6.49 19.24
N VAL A 148 -7.61 -6.44 18.38
CA VAL A 148 -8.49 -5.25 18.26
C VAL A 148 -9.20 -4.95 19.57
N GLN A 149 -9.74 -5.99 20.25
CA GLN A 149 -10.42 -5.82 21.55
C GLN A 149 -9.47 -5.33 22.66
N GLU A 150 -8.20 -5.72 22.59
CA GLU A 150 -7.13 -5.28 23.48
C GLU A 150 -6.53 -3.92 23.12
N SER A 151 -7.16 -3.17 22.19
CA SER A 151 -6.71 -1.86 21.68
C SER A 151 -5.39 -1.89 20.91
N ASP A 152 -4.90 -3.08 20.53
CA ASP A 152 -3.76 -3.34 19.64
C ASP A 152 -2.56 -2.37 19.86
N PRO A 153 -1.92 -2.36 21.04
CA PRO A 153 -0.98 -1.31 21.45
C PRO A 153 0.31 -1.25 20.61
N SER A 154 0.59 -2.28 19.84
CA SER A 154 1.71 -2.32 18.89
C SER A 154 1.38 -1.66 17.55
N ASN A 155 0.12 -1.41 17.25
CA ASN A 155 -0.35 -0.85 15.99
C ASN A 155 -0.48 0.68 16.09
N LYS A 156 0.49 1.40 15.57
CA LYS A 156 0.49 2.87 15.54
C LYS A 156 -0.61 3.48 14.66
N LEU A 157 -1.31 2.66 13.87
CA LEU A 157 -2.41 3.07 12.99
C LEU A 157 -3.79 2.68 13.56
N ALA A 158 -3.86 2.19 14.81
CA ALA A 158 -5.10 1.71 15.42
C ALA A 158 -6.24 2.73 15.39
N ASP A 159 -5.92 4.02 15.53
CA ASP A 159 -6.91 5.11 15.58
C ASP A 159 -7.08 5.85 14.25
N GLN A 160 -6.40 5.43 13.17
CA GLN A 160 -6.50 6.09 11.88
C GLN A 160 -7.73 5.62 11.10
N SER A 161 -8.65 6.56 10.82
CA SER A 161 -9.92 6.33 10.13
C SER A 161 -9.92 6.75 8.64
N GLU A 162 -8.77 7.04 8.05
CA GLU A 162 -8.67 7.63 6.71
C GLU A 162 -8.80 6.63 5.56
N TYR A 163 -9.14 5.38 5.85
CA TYR A 163 -9.37 4.38 4.82
C TYR A 163 -10.77 4.52 4.21
N ARG A 164 -10.84 4.60 2.89
CA ARG A 164 -12.10 4.41 2.15
C ARG A 164 -12.20 2.95 1.75
N ILE A 165 -13.24 2.29 2.21
CA ILE A 165 -13.49 0.86 1.97
C ILE A 165 -14.76 0.74 1.14
N ASN A 166 -14.69 0.02 0.01
CA ASN A 166 -15.85 -0.30 -0.80
C ASN A 166 -15.92 -1.82 -1.00
N GLN A 167 -16.99 -2.44 -0.52
CA GLN A 167 -17.25 -3.87 -0.63
C GLN A 167 -18.10 -4.24 -1.84
N ASP A 168 -18.66 -3.25 -2.59
CA ASP A 168 -19.60 -3.48 -3.68
C ASP A 168 -19.08 -3.06 -5.06
N ALA A 169 -17.79 -2.79 -5.22
CA ALA A 169 -17.25 -2.30 -6.48
C ALA A 169 -17.16 -3.42 -7.54
N PRO A 170 -17.81 -3.29 -8.71
CA PRO A 170 -17.62 -4.25 -9.79
C PRO A 170 -16.18 -4.21 -10.30
N VAL A 171 -15.59 -5.39 -10.46
CA VAL A 171 -14.21 -5.54 -10.96
C VAL A 171 -14.23 -5.39 -12.48
N SER A 172 -14.01 -4.19 -12.99
CA SER A 172 -13.73 -3.98 -14.43
C SER A 172 -12.24 -3.71 -14.60
N TRP A 173 -11.53 -4.67 -15.17
CA TRP A 173 -10.13 -4.51 -15.57
C TRP A 173 -10.06 -4.62 -17.08
N GLU A 174 -9.96 -3.50 -17.77
CA GLU A 174 -9.48 -3.53 -19.15
C GLU A 174 -7.95 -3.57 -19.13
N SER A 175 -7.42 -4.51 -19.90
CA SER A 175 -6.01 -4.87 -20.10
C SER A 175 -5.16 -3.75 -20.71
#